data_b5d771580efceebdfe8a28db3eb5c92d
#
_entry.id   b5d771580efceebdfe8a28db3eb5c92d
#
_cell.length_a   1.000
_cell.length_b   1.000
_cell.length_c   1.000
_cell.angle_alpha   90.00
_cell.angle_beta   90.00
_cell.angle_gamma   90.00
#
_symmetry.space_group_name_H-M   'P 1'
#
loop_
_entity.id
_entity.type
_entity.pdbx_description
1 polymer ?
#
loop_
_entity_poly.entity_id
_entity_poly.type
_entity_poly.pdbx_seq_one_letter_code
_entity_poly.pdbx_strand_id
1 'polypeptide(L)'
;TKEASDVILTDDNFATIVKAVEQGRVIYDNVRKYARFLIACNFDELLVIGTFAILGGLFARGDVLFPLPLTAAMILWINLATDGAPAVALATDPPDVDVMDRKPRKPDEGILHGMGRFILMSFILQALGTILVFALEFYIFPSHPWGWPNPPTLEAVADPLSSYNLTLNEARTTAFVQAAVFELLVVWNCRSEKRSVW
;
A
#
# COMPACT_ATOMS: atom_id res chain seq x y z
N THR A 1 3.71 47.67 3.61
CA THR A 1 3.84 46.79 2.45
C THR A 1 4.12 45.33 2.86
N LYS A 2 5.00 45.10 3.85
CA LYS A 2 5.28 43.71 4.34
C LYS A 2 4.06 43.01 4.94
N GLU A 3 3.19 43.75 5.62
CA GLU A 3 1.98 43.22 6.26
C GLU A 3 0.86 42.87 5.25
N ALA A 4 0.94 43.34 4.02
CA ALA A 4 -0.04 43.13 2.96
C ALA A 4 0.43 42.15 1.85
N SER A 5 1.61 41.53 2.02
CA SER A 5 2.18 40.63 1.03
C SER A 5 2.18 39.19 1.56
N ASP A 6 1.76 38.22 0.71
CA ASP A 6 1.78 36.79 1.04
C ASP A 6 3.20 36.20 0.96
N VAL A 7 4.11 36.82 0.19
CA VAL A 7 5.50 36.41 0.01
C VAL A 7 6.42 37.62 0.06
N ILE A 8 7.53 37.51 0.80
CA ILE A 8 8.57 38.54 0.92
C ILE A 8 9.87 37.96 0.43
N LEU A 9 10.49 38.63 -0.55
CA LEU A 9 11.85 38.32 -0.99
C LEU A 9 12.87 39.06 -0.10
N THR A 10 13.77 38.30 0.48
CA THR A 10 14.84 38.89 1.36
C THR A 10 16.05 39.35 0.55
N ASP A 11 16.21 38.83 -0.66
CA ASP A 11 17.33 39.10 -1.56
C ASP A 11 16.99 40.02 -2.75
N ASP A 12 15.73 40.49 -2.82
CA ASP A 12 15.16 41.31 -3.90
C ASP A 12 15.44 40.76 -5.32
N ASN A 13 15.64 39.44 -5.44
CA ASN A 13 16.01 38.79 -6.69
C ASN A 13 14.84 38.00 -7.28
N PHE A 14 14.37 38.42 -8.46
CA PHE A 14 13.28 37.71 -9.18
C PHE A 14 13.61 36.24 -9.55
N ALA A 15 14.92 35.90 -9.72
CA ALA A 15 15.30 34.50 -9.96
C ALA A 15 14.94 33.58 -8.78
N THR A 16 14.86 34.11 -7.57
CA THR A 16 14.41 33.38 -6.37
C THR A 16 12.95 33.01 -6.46
N ILE A 17 12.10 33.85 -7.06
CA ILE A 17 10.69 33.50 -7.32
C ILE A 17 10.58 32.31 -8.27
N VAL A 18 11.35 32.31 -9.34
CA VAL A 18 11.34 31.20 -10.32
C VAL A 18 11.76 29.90 -9.65
N LYS A 19 12.82 29.92 -8.84
CA LYS A 19 13.24 28.74 -8.05
C LYS A 19 12.19 28.30 -7.04
N ALA A 20 11.51 29.23 -6.37
CA ALA A 20 10.44 28.91 -5.44
C ALA A 20 9.25 28.22 -6.14
N VAL A 21 8.87 28.68 -7.34
CA VAL A 21 7.84 28.04 -8.16
C VAL A 21 8.28 26.64 -8.60
N GLU A 22 9.53 26.48 -9.04
CA GLU A 22 10.09 25.19 -9.41
C GLU A 22 10.03 24.21 -8.22
N GLN A 23 10.56 24.61 -7.07
CA GLN A 23 10.54 23.78 -5.86
C GLN A 23 9.10 23.45 -5.40
N GLY A 24 8.20 24.41 -5.46
CA GLY A 24 6.79 24.17 -5.14
C GLY A 24 6.15 23.13 -6.05
N ARG A 25 6.46 23.12 -7.34
CA ARG A 25 5.98 22.11 -8.29
C ARG A 25 6.58 20.73 -8.01
N VAL A 26 7.89 20.67 -7.70
CA VAL A 26 8.57 19.41 -7.33
C VAL A 26 7.96 18.81 -6.07
N ILE A 27 7.79 19.63 -5.02
CA ILE A 27 7.18 19.18 -3.77
C ILE A 27 5.76 18.65 -4.03
N TYR A 28 4.95 19.35 -4.82
CA TYR A 28 3.60 18.91 -5.13
C TYR A 28 3.59 17.58 -5.91
N ASP A 29 4.46 17.41 -6.90
CA ASP A 29 4.58 16.16 -7.66
C ASP A 29 5.01 15.01 -6.74
N ASN A 30 5.96 15.23 -5.84
CA ASN A 30 6.40 14.23 -4.87
C ASN A 30 5.29 13.88 -3.87
N VAL A 31 4.52 14.87 -3.39
CA VAL A 31 3.31 14.63 -2.57
C VAL A 31 2.33 13.72 -3.30
N ARG A 32 2.09 13.94 -4.58
CA ARG A 32 1.24 13.09 -5.41
C ARG A 32 1.77 11.67 -5.53
N LYS A 33 3.08 11.49 -5.75
CA LYS A 33 3.73 10.17 -5.88
C LYS A 33 3.52 9.33 -4.62
N TYR A 34 3.88 9.86 -3.43
CA TYR A 34 3.74 9.10 -2.20
C TYR A 34 2.28 8.93 -1.77
N ALA A 35 1.41 9.93 -1.99
CA ALA A 35 -0.01 9.78 -1.68
C ALA A 35 -0.66 8.67 -2.51
N ARG A 36 -0.34 8.58 -3.81
CA ARG A 36 -0.78 7.50 -4.70
C ARG A 36 -0.33 6.13 -4.20
N PHE A 37 0.93 6.03 -3.78
CA PHE A 37 1.50 4.81 -3.23
C PHE A 37 0.80 4.38 -1.94
N LEU A 38 0.80 5.25 -0.91
CA LEU A 38 0.22 4.93 0.39
C LEU A 38 -1.28 4.60 0.33
N ILE A 39 -2.03 5.30 -0.51
CA ILE A 39 -3.45 5.01 -0.66
C ILE A 39 -3.65 3.64 -1.31
N ALA A 40 -2.87 3.30 -2.34
CA ALA A 40 -2.98 1.99 -2.99
C ALA A 40 -2.69 0.85 -2.00
N CYS A 41 -1.60 0.93 -1.22
CA CYS A 41 -1.20 -0.08 -0.25
C CYS A 41 -2.20 -0.21 0.91
N ASN A 42 -2.61 0.90 1.51
CA ASN A 42 -3.56 0.83 2.64
C ASN A 42 -4.96 0.33 2.23
N PHE A 43 -5.42 0.63 1.00
CA PHE A 43 -6.68 0.06 0.51
C PHE A 43 -6.58 -1.43 0.22
N ASP A 44 -5.41 -1.93 -0.19
CA ASP A 44 -5.15 -3.36 -0.33
C ASP A 44 -5.30 -4.09 1.01
N GLU A 45 -4.59 -3.65 2.03
CA GLU A 45 -4.68 -4.25 3.38
C GLU A 45 -6.12 -4.27 3.90
N LEU A 46 -6.84 -3.14 3.74
CA LEU A 46 -8.23 -3.03 4.13
C LEU A 46 -9.11 -4.03 3.37
N LEU A 47 -8.89 -4.21 2.06
CA LEU A 47 -9.65 -5.13 1.24
C LEU A 47 -9.37 -6.59 1.63
N VAL A 48 -8.11 -6.94 1.88
CA VAL A 48 -7.71 -8.28 2.32
C VAL A 48 -8.34 -8.62 3.66
N ILE A 49 -8.10 -7.80 4.68
CA ILE A 49 -8.62 -8.05 6.03
C ILE A 49 -10.15 -7.99 6.06
N GLY A 50 -10.75 -7.01 5.38
CA GLY A 50 -12.20 -6.86 5.27
C GLY A 50 -12.87 -8.07 4.62
N THR A 51 -12.28 -8.62 3.56
CA THR A 51 -12.77 -9.82 2.89
C THR A 51 -12.79 -11.01 3.84
N PHE A 52 -11.69 -11.28 4.55
CA PHE A 52 -11.62 -12.39 5.49
C PHE A 52 -12.48 -12.17 6.74
N ALA A 53 -12.64 -10.95 7.21
CA ALA A 53 -13.54 -10.62 8.30
C ALA A 53 -15.02 -10.88 7.92
N ILE A 54 -15.43 -10.47 6.71
CA ILE A 54 -16.78 -10.72 6.19
C ILE A 54 -17.01 -12.21 5.97
N LEU A 55 -16.08 -12.91 5.32
CA LEU A 55 -16.16 -14.35 5.12
C LEU A 55 -16.23 -15.10 6.46
N GLY A 56 -15.41 -14.69 7.43
CA GLY A 56 -15.45 -15.20 8.79
C GLY A 56 -16.81 -15.02 9.45
N GLY A 57 -17.39 -13.83 9.35
CA GLY A 57 -18.73 -13.56 9.89
C GLY A 57 -19.86 -14.34 9.21
N LEU A 58 -19.73 -14.62 7.91
CA LEU A 58 -20.75 -15.35 7.15
C LEU A 58 -20.63 -16.89 7.30
N PHE A 59 -19.40 -17.40 7.37
CA PHE A 59 -19.11 -18.84 7.33
C PHE A 59 -18.66 -19.43 8.67
N ALA A 60 -18.38 -18.60 9.68
CA ALA A 60 -18.09 -19.09 11.01
C ALA A 60 -19.30 -19.83 11.59
N ARG A 61 -19.19 -21.15 11.75
CA ARG A 61 -20.19 -22.00 12.39
C ARG A 61 -19.62 -22.53 13.70
N GLY A 62 -20.19 -22.07 14.80
CA GLY A 62 -19.77 -22.50 16.14
C GLY A 62 -18.39 -21.93 16.52
N ASP A 63 -17.54 -22.77 17.08
CA ASP A 63 -16.23 -22.37 17.64
C ASP A 63 -15.11 -22.25 16.58
N VAL A 64 -15.43 -22.30 15.29
CA VAL A 64 -14.43 -22.24 14.21
C VAL A 64 -14.11 -20.80 13.87
N LEU A 65 -12.92 -20.36 14.25
CA LEU A 65 -12.34 -19.07 13.85
C LEU A 65 -11.88 -19.14 12.39
N PHE A 66 -12.42 -18.24 11.56
CA PHE A 66 -11.93 -18.08 10.20
C PHE A 66 -10.55 -17.40 10.23
N PRO A 67 -9.50 -18.03 9.70
CA PRO A 67 -8.14 -17.52 9.87
C PRO A 67 -7.92 -16.24 9.05
N LEU A 68 -7.34 -15.19 9.68
CA LEU A 68 -6.92 -14.00 8.99
C LEU A 68 -5.56 -14.24 8.30
N PRO A 69 -5.38 -13.76 7.06
CA PRO A 69 -4.16 -13.97 6.29
C PRO A 69 -2.96 -13.17 6.82
N LEU A 70 -3.22 -12.04 7.46
CA LEU A 70 -2.21 -11.19 8.07
C LEU A 70 -2.52 -10.96 9.55
N THR A 71 -1.50 -10.97 10.38
CA THR A 71 -1.61 -10.58 11.79
C THR A 71 -1.44 -9.08 11.96
N ALA A 72 -1.92 -8.53 13.07
CA ALA A 72 -1.74 -7.11 13.38
C ALA A 72 -0.26 -6.68 13.40
N ALA A 73 0.64 -7.57 13.86
CA ALA A 73 2.08 -7.30 13.85
C ALA A 73 2.65 -7.24 12.43
N MET A 74 2.18 -8.11 11.52
CA MET A 74 2.57 -8.10 10.11
C MET A 74 2.12 -6.81 9.42
N ILE A 75 0.87 -6.40 9.62
CA ILE A 75 0.32 -5.15 9.08
C ILE A 75 1.11 -3.95 9.61
N LEU A 76 1.39 -3.91 10.90
CA LEU A 76 2.21 -2.85 11.49
C LEU A 76 3.61 -2.78 10.85
N TRP A 77 4.22 -3.94 10.60
CA TRP A 77 5.52 -4.02 9.94
C TRP A 77 5.46 -3.52 8.49
N ILE A 78 4.45 -3.92 7.73
CA ILE A 78 4.22 -3.47 6.36
C ILE A 78 4.12 -1.94 6.36
N ASN A 79 3.19 -1.36 7.11
CA ASN A 79 2.97 0.08 7.17
C ASN A 79 4.18 0.88 7.66
N LEU A 80 5.00 0.31 8.54
CA LEU A 80 6.19 1.00 9.04
C LEU A 80 7.40 0.86 8.11
N ALA A 81 7.70 -0.35 7.65
CA ALA A 81 8.93 -0.65 6.94
C ALA A 81 8.75 -0.59 5.41
N THR A 82 7.75 -1.29 4.86
CA THR A 82 7.57 -1.40 3.41
C THR A 82 6.81 -0.22 2.82
N ASP A 83 5.97 0.47 3.59
CA ASP A 83 5.31 1.70 3.17
C ASP A 83 6.10 2.95 3.57
N GLY A 84 6.54 3.02 4.82
CA GLY A 84 7.16 4.22 5.36
C GLY A 84 8.46 4.61 4.66
N ALA A 85 9.38 3.68 4.50
CA ALA A 85 10.68 3.97 3.87
C ALA A 85 10.55 4.37 2.38
N PRO A 86 9.77 3.66 1.54
CA PRO A 86 9.53 4.09 0.16
C PRO A 86 8.76 5.41 0.04
N ALA A 87 7.79 5.69 0.93
CA ALA A 87 7.08 6.96 0.94
C ALA A 87 8.03 8.15 1.17
N VAL A 88 8.99 8.01 2.10
CA VAL A 88 10.04 9.01 2.33
C VAL A 88 10.93 9.16 1.10
N ALA A 89 11.30 8.06 0.45
CA ALA A 89 12.09 8.09 -0.77
C ALA A 89 11.36 8.82 -1.91
N LEU A 90 10.05 8.56 -2.10
CA LEU A 90 9.22 9.26 -3.08
C LEU A 90 9.04 10.74 -2.76
N ALA A 91 8.96 11.11 -1.47
CA ALA A 91 8.84 12.50 -1.03
C ALA A 91 10.10 13.34 -1.34
N THR A 92 11.24 12.69 -1.50
CA THR A 92 12.55 13.32 -1.81
C THR A 92 13.04 13.01 -3.22
N ASP A 93 12.18 12.46 -4.08
CA ASP A 93 12.56 12.12 -5.47
C ASP A 93 12.96 13.37 -6.26
N PRO A 94 13.99 13.29 -7.12
CA PRO A 94 14.43 14.44 -7.90
C PRO A 94 13.34 14.94 -8.85
N PRO A 95 13.41 16.23 -9.26
CA PRO A 95 12.41 16.84 -10.13
C PRO A 95 12.34 16.15 -11.49
N ASP A 96 11.12 16.04 -12.04
CA ASP A 96 10.93 15.66 -13.43
C ASP A 96 11.51 16.74 -14.36
N VAL A 97 12.08 16.33 -15.49
CA VAL A 97 12.75 17.24 -16.46
C VAL A 97 11.80 18.30 -17.03
N ASP A 98 10.48 18.00 -17.08
CA ASP A 98 9.45 18.88 -17.65
C ASP A 98 8.68 19.71 -16.61
N VAL A 99 9.17 19.78 -15.36
CA VAL A 99 8.43 20.40 -14.24
C VAL A 99 8.07 21.86 -14.49
N MET A 100 8.93 22.62 -15.18
CA MET A 100 8.70 24.03 -15.48
C MET A 100 7.92 24.25 -16.79
N ASP A 101 7.89 23.27 -17.69
CA ASP A 101 7.21 23.37 -18.99
C ASP A 101 5.70 23.07 -18.88
N ARG A 102 5.27 22.56 -17.75
CA ARG A 102 3.85 22.22 -17.50
C ARG A 102 3.02 23.49 -17.25
N LYS A 103 1.77 23.46 -17.76
CA LYS A 103 0.78 24.50 -17.45
C LYS A 103 0.50 24.56 -15.95
N PRO A 104 0.17 25.75 -15.40
CA PRO A 104 -0.28 25.86 -14.01
C PRO A 104 -1.49 24.95 -13.73
N ARG A 105 -1.51 24.37 -12.55
CA ARG A 105 -2.64 23.55 -12.08
C ARG A 105 -3.90 24.40 -11.88
N LYS A 106 -5.07 23.81 -12.13
CA LYS A 106 -6.34 24.45 -11.79
C LYS A 106 -6.54 24.48 -10.28
N PRO A 107 -7.08 25.58 -9.69
CA PRO A 107 -7.29 25.67 -8.25
C PRO A 107 -8.17 24.55 -7.68
N ASP A 108 -9.15 24.09 -8.43
CA ASP A 108 -10.13 23.08 -8.02
C ASP A 108 -9.63 21.62 -8.23
N GLU A 109 -8.41 21.45 -8.72
CA GLU A 109 -7.87 20.12 -9.00
C GLU A 109 -7.32 19.47 -7.72
N GLY A 110 -7.98 18.39 -7.27
CA GLY A 110 -7.56 17.63 -6.09
C GLY A 110 -6.24 16.88 -6.31
N ILE A 111 -5.54 16.55 -5.23
CA ILE A 111 -4.25 15.82 -5.25
C ILE A 111 -4.36 14.49 -6.01
N LEU A 112 -5.47 13.77 -5.84
CA LEU A 112 -5.71 12.45 -6.45
C LEU A 112 -6.29 12.52 -7.86
N HIS A 113 -6.43 13.71 -8.44
CA HIS A 113 -7.00 13.85 -9.78
C HIS A 113 -6.20 13.07 -10.83
N GLY A 114 -6.87 12.24 -11.60
CA GLY A 114 -6.27 11.39 -12.64
C GLY A 114 -5.63 10.08 -12.16
N MET A 115 -5.49 9.85 -10.84
CA MET A 115 -4.82 8.65 -10.31
C MET A 115 -5.76 7.50 -9.94
N GLY A 116 -7.06 7.74 -9.88
CA GLY A 116 -8.02 6.77 -9.35
C GLY A 116 -7.96 5.41 -10.03
N ARG A 117 -7.77 5.38 -11.36
CA ARG A 117 -7.65 4.11 -12.10
C ARG A 117 -6.41 3.32 -11.70
N PHE A 118 -5.27 3.97 -11.53
CA PHE A 118 -4.03 3.31 -11.09
C PHE A 118 -4.19 2.76 -9.68
N ILE A 119 -4.69 3.58 -8.75
CA ILE A 119 -4.92 3.17 -7.36
C ILE A 119 -5.86 1.97 -7.33
N LEU A 120 -7.00 2.05 -8.02
CA LEU A 120 -7.99 0.98 -8.08
C LEU A 120 -7.41 -0.34 -8.61
N MET A 121 -6.68 -0.28 -9.73
CA MET A 121 -6.07 -1.49 -10.31
C MET A 121 -4.97 -2.06 -9.44
N SER A 122 -4.14 -1.21 -8.83
CA SER A 122 -3.04 -1.66 -7.95
C SER A 122 -3.56 -2.39 -6.73
N PHE A 123 -4.48 -1.78 -5.96
CA PHE A 123 -4.94 -2.41 -4.73
C PHE A 123 -5.79 -3.67 -4.99
N ILE A 124 -6.59 -3.70 -6.06
CA ILE A 124 -7.36 -4.92 -6.41
C ILE A 124 -6.40 -6.05 -6.81
N LEU A 125 -5.41 -5.76 -7.65
CA LEU A 125 -4.46 -6.79 -8.10
C LEU A 125 -3.64 -7.33 -6.93
N GLN A 126 -3.18 -6.46 -6.03
CA GLN A 126 -2.42 -6.82 -4.84
C GLN A 126 -3.27 -7.65 -3.88
N ALA A 127 -4.49 -7.19 -3.55
CA ALA A 127 -5.40 -7.90 -2.66
C ALA A 127 -5.76 -9.29 -3.20
N LEU A 128 -6.06 -9.40 -4.49
CA LEU A 128 -6.30 -10.70 -5.13
C LEU A 128 -5.08 -11.60 -5.06
N GLY A 129 -3.87 -11.06 -5.24
CA GLY A 129 -2.63 -11.79 -5.09
C GLY A 129 -2.44 -12.33 -3.68
N THR A 130 -2.60 -11.50 -2.67
CA THR A 130 -2.48 -11.87 -1.25
C THR A 130 -3.52 -12.92 -0.85
N ILE A 131 -4.79 -12.70 -1.24
CA ILE A 131 -5.87 -13.66 -0.97
C ILE A 131 -5.60 -15.00 -1.67
N LEU A 132 -5.19 -14.96 -2.94
CA LEU A 132 -4.91 -16.17 -3.72
C LEU A 132 -3.76 -16.97 -3.12
N VAL A 133 -2.64 -16.32 -2.81
CA VAL A 133 -1.46 -16.98 -2.26
C VAL A 133 -1.76 -17.60 -0.91
N PHE A 134 -2.47 -16.86 -0.03
CA PHE A 134 -2.92 -17.40 1.25
C PHE A 134 -3.86 -18.58 1.08
N ALA A 135 -4.83 -18.48 0.18
CA ALA A 135 -5.81 -19.55 -0.07
C ALA A 135 -5.14 -20.81 -0.67
N LEU A 136 -4.20 -20.63 -1.59
CA LEU A 136 -3.45 -21.75 -2.17
C LEU A 136 -2.65 -22.49 -1.10
N GLU A 137 -1.90 -21.77 -0.28
CA GLU A 137 -1.05 -22.37 0.75
C GLU A 137 -1.87 -23.00 1.88
N PHE A 138 -2.95 -22.33 2.32
CA PHE A 138 -3.71 -22.80 3.46
C PHE A 138 -4.75 -23.87 3.12
N TYR A 139 -5.44 -23.76 1.97
CA TYR A 139 -6.57 -24.65 1.63
C TYR A 139 -6.26 -25.66 0.53
N ILE A 140 -5.35 -25.36 -0.41
CA ILE A 140 -5.14 -26.19 -1.61
C ILE A 140 -3.87 -27.02 -1.51
N PHE A 141 -2.76 -26.40 -1.06
CA PHE A 141 -1.45 -27.03 -0.95
C PHE A 141 -0.89 -27.00 0.48
N PRO A 142 -1.68 -27.32 1.52
CA PRO A 142 -1.12 -27.27 2.86
C PRO A 142 -0.01 -28.32 2.97
N SER A 143 1.10 -27.94 3.58
CA SER A 143 2.18 -28.86 3.96
C SER A 143 1.69 -29.91 4.95
N HIS A 144 0.57 -29.62 5.63
CA HIS A 144 -0.13 -30.52 6.55
C HIS A 144 -1.61 -30.62 6.13
N PRO A 145 -2.27 -31.80 6.27
CA PRO A 145 -3.60 -32.06 5.68
C PRO A 145 -4.76 -31.42 6.47
N TRP A 146 -4.72 -30.10 6.65
CA TRP A 146 -5.82 -29.33 7.23
C TRP A 146 -6.51 -28.51 6.13
N GLY A 147 -7.24 -29.18 5.28
CA GLY A 147 -8.06 -28.51 4.29
C GLY A 147 -9.53 -28.46 4.70
N TRP A 148 -10.27 -27.50 4.16
CA TRP A 148 -11.73 -27.57 4.11
C TRP A 148 -12.14 -28.91 3.47
N PRO A 149 -13.01 -29.71 4.12
CA PRO A 149 -14.10 -29.31 5.03
C PRO A 149 -13.91 -29.63 6.52
N ASN A 150 -12.74 -30.00 6.98
CA ASN A 150 -12.53 -30.36 8.38
C ASN A 150 -12.07 -29.13 9.20
N PRO A 151 -13.00 -28.45 9.91
CA PRO A 151 -12.61 -27.33 10.77
C PRO A 151 -11.67 -27.84 11.89
N PRO A 152 -10.67 -27.04 12.29
CA PRO A 152 -9.77 -27.41 13.37
C PRO A 152 -10.56 -27.55 14.69
N THR A 153 -10.17 -28.48 15.52
CA THR A 153 -10.67 -28.57 16.89
C THR A 153 -10.14 -27.40 17.72
N LEU A 154 -10.85 -27.03 18.80
CA LEU A 154 -10.38 -26.01 19.73
C LEU A 154 -8.98 -26.36 20.31
N GLU A 155 -8.69 -27.64 20.55
CA GLU A 155 -7.38 -28.09 20.97
C GLU A 155 -6.29 -27.82 19.91
N ALA A 156 -6.58 -28.07 18.63
CA ALA A 156 -5.66 -27.79 17.55
C ALA A 156 -5.38 -26.28 17.39
N VAL A 157 -6.37 -25.42 17.63
CA VAL A 157 -6.19 -23.97 17.61
C VAL A 157 -5.39 -23.49 18.83
N ALA A 158 -5.57 -24.12 19.98
CA ALA A 158 -4.89 -23.78 21.23
C ALA A 158 -3.42 -24.23 21.27
N ASP A 159 -3.05 -25.31 20.57
CA ASP A 159 -1.68 -25.82 20.51
C ASP A 159 -0.86 -25.12 19.42
N PRO A 160 0.15 -24.29 19.78
CA PRO A 160 1.00 -23.60 18.82
C PRO A 160 1.78 -24.52 17.87
N LEU A 161 2.01 -25.77 18.28
CA LEU A 161 2.75 -26.77 17.48
C LEU A 161 1.81 -27.70 16.70
N SER A 162 0.50 -27.47 16.75
CA SER A 162 -0.44 -28.24 15.94
C SER A 162 -0.16 -28.04 14.45
N SER A 163 -0.46 -29.06 13.66
CA SER A 163 -0.34 -28.96 12.19
C SER A 163 -1.19 -27.82 11.62
N TYR A 164 -2.33 -27.50 12.23
CA TYR A 164 -3.15 -26.33 11.85
C TYR A 164 -2.39 -25.01 12.00
N ASN A 165 -1.81 -24.75 13.17
CA ASN A 165 -1.09 -23.51 13.43
C ASN A 165 0.21 -23.40 12.62
N LEU A 166 0.90 -24.52 12.37
CA LEU A 166 2.07 -24.56 11.50
C LEU A 166 1.69 -24.18 10.06
N THR A 167 0.67 -24.80 9.49
CA THR A 167 0.18 -24.44 8.13
C THR A 167 -0.32 -23.02 8.06
N LEU A 168 -1.05 -22.54 9.09
CA LEU A 168 -1.53 -21.16 9.13
C LEU A 168 -0.37 -20.15 9.17
N ASN A 169 0.70 -20.43 9.91
CA ASN A 169 1.87 -19.57 9.97
C ASN A 169 2.67 -19.58 8.66
N GLU A 170 2.77 -20.71 7.98
CA GLU A 170 3.35 -20.81 6.64
C GLU A 170 2.55 -19.97 5.64
N ALA A 171 1.24 -20.15 5.57
CA ALA A 171 0.36 -19.39 4.68
C ALA A 171 0.40 -17.88 4.95
N ARG A 172 0.42 -17.47 6.22
CA ARG A 172 0.58 -16.07 6.62
C ARG A 172 1.94 -15.51 6.20
N THR A 173 3.00 -16.28 6.39
CA THR A 173 4.35 -15.85 5.99
C THR A 173 4.42 -15.65 4.49
N THR A 174 3.87 -16.57 3.71
CA THR A 174 3.86 -16.47 2.25
C THR A 174 3.02 -15.28 1.77
N ALA A 175 1.84 -15.05 2.37
CA ALA A 175 1.01 -13.88 2.09
C ALA A 175 1.72 -12.56 2.45
N PHE A 176 2.37 -12.51 3.62
CA PHE A 176 3.15 -11.35 4.07
C PHE A 176 4.31 -11.03 3.11
N VAL A 177 5.09 -12.03 2.71
CA VAL A 177 6.20 -11.86 1.77
C VAL A 177 5.68 -11.37 0.42
N GLN A 178 4.58 -11.95 -0.08
CA GLN A 178 3.96 -11.54 -1.34
C GLN A 178 3.49 -10.08 -1.28
N ALA A 179 2.79 -9.68 -0.19
CA ALA A 179 2.34 -8.30 -0.01
C ALA A 179 3.53 -7.32 0.01
N ALA A 180 4.53 -7.58 0.84
CA ALA A 180 5.73 -6.74 0.95
C ALA A 180 6.49 -6.60 -0.38
N VAL A 181 6.68 -7.69 -1.12
CA VAL A 181 7.36 -7.64 -2.44
C VAL A 181 6.53 -6.85 -3.45
N PHE A 182 5.20 -7.03 -3.44
CA PHE A 182 4.34 -6.33 -4.39
C PHE A 182 4.34 -4.81 -4.12
N GLU A 183 4.28 -4.38 -2.86
CA GLU A 183 4.38 -2.97 -2.47
C GLU A 183 5.69 -2.34 -2.96
N LEU A 184 6.81 -3.02 -2.77
CA LEU A 184 8.10 -2.56 -3.29
C LEU A 184 8.11 -2.43 -4.82
N LEU A 185 7.39 -3.28 -5.55
CA LEU A 185 7.22 -3.15 -7.00
C LEU A 185 6.29 -1.99 -7.37
N VAL A 186 5.23 -1.74 -6.60
CA VAL A 186 4.31 -0.61 -6.81
C VAL A 186 5.02 0.73 -6.65
N VAL A 187 5.99 0.84 -5.74
CA VAL A 187 6.81 2.05 -5.57
C VAL A 187 7.44 2.50 -6.88
N TRP A 188 8.03 1.57 -7.63
CA TRP A 188 8.64 1.87 -8.94
C TRP A 188 7.63 2.46 -9.92
N ASN A 189 6.41 1.93 -9.94
CA ASN A 189 5.33 2.45 -10.76
C ASN A 189 4.80 3.82 -10.28
N CYS A 190 4.98 4.13 -9.00
CA CYS A 190 4.59 5.43 -8.43
C CYS A 190 5.60 6.54 -8.69
N ARG A 191 6.84 6.22 -9.02
CA ARG A 191 7.91 7.19 -9.25
C ARG A 191 7.66 8.13 -10.43
N SER A 192 6.99 7.65 -11.48
CA SER A 192 6.65 8.49 -12.63
C SER A 192 5.24 8.20 -13.13
N GLU A 193 4.48 9.27 -13.45
CA GLU A 193 3.14 9.15 -14.05
C GLU A 193 3.20 9.01 -15.57
N LYS A 194 4.26 9.53 -16.20
CA LYS A 194 4.33 9.70 -17.66
C LYS A 194 5.42 8.89 -18.34
N ARG A 195 6.41 8.43 -17.59
CA ARG A 195 7.55 7.70 -18.14
C ARG A 195 7.50 6.25 -17.67
N SER A 196 7.71 5.34 -18.62
CA SER A 196 8.00 3.95 -18.26
C SER A 196 9.25 3.90 -17.41
N VAL A 197 9.25 3.07 -16.39
CA VAL A 197 10.41 2.81 -15.53
C VAL A 197 11.44 1.92 -16.24
N TRP A 198 11.03 1.36 -17.38
CA TRP A 198 11.80 0.47 -18.26
C TRP A 198 12.16 1.14 -19.59
#